data_a8053bedc254f4d114cbd29b838ae414
#
_entry.id   a8053bedc254f4d114cbd29b838ae414
#
_cell.length_a   1.000
_cell.length_b   1.000
_cell.length_c   1.000
_cell.angle_alpha   90.00
_cell.angle_beta   90.00
_cell.angle_gamma   90.00
#
_symmetry.space_group_name_H-M   'P 1'
#
loop_
_entity.id
_entity.type
_entity.pdbx_description
1 polymer ?
#
loop_
_entity_poly.entity_id
_entity_poly.type
_entity_poly.pdbx_seq_one_letter_code
_entity_poly.pdbx_strand_id
1 'polypeptide(L)'
;MAMLNYDYGAMILNQLEAKRRIIKYLKEHNIPYMEGLCGDAPQITMLYKGCENCPDKVLESSIYFFSDCAECRVYYNANGAEWVRISNCRNDLFRLFNYINAMIWPCGADGVGNNLYKPQHLYTPRLYMTEDDCFDIVLATVVNYDFYNVAPLETEDFLTACLPELLNNLSIPIFLLLLGKITVERAISIIETEILDKRGTIL
;
A
#
# COMPACT_ATOMS: atom_id res chain seq x y z
N MET A 1 19.43 21.35 27.18
CA MET A 1 18.92 20.18 26.44
C MET A 1 17.60 19.78 27.08
N ALA A 2 16.46 20.23 26.54
CA ALA A 2 15.14 19.92 27.10
C ALA A 2 14.85 18.45 26.82
N MET A 3 14.76 17.62 27.87
CA MET A 3 14.19 16.29 27.74
C MET A 3 12.74 16.47 27.32
N LEU A 4 12.40 16.01 26.10
CA LEU A 4 11.02 15.84 25.68
C LEU A 4 10.41 14.80 26.63
N ASN A 5 9.52 15.24 27.50
CA ASN A 5 8.69 14.34 28.30
C ASN A 5 7.72 13.67 27.35
N TYR A 6 8.05 12.46 26.91
CA TYR A 6 7.12 11.62 26.16
C TYR A 6 6.04 11.15 27.14
N ASP A 7 4.81 11.55 26.87
CA ASP A 7 3.65 11.04 27.61
C ASP A 7 3.28 9.64 27.08
N TYR A 8 3.89 8.62 27.65
CA TYR A 8 3.62 7.22 27.28
C TYR A 8 2.13 6.83 27.41
N GLY A 9 1.41 7.45 28.35
CA GLY A 9 -0.02 7.18 28.53
C GLY A 9 -0.84 7.68 27.32
N ALA A 10 -0.55 8.87 26.84
CA ALA A 10 -1.21 9.43 25.64
C ALA A 10 -0.87 8.63 24.38
N MET A 11 0.38 8.18 24.23
CA MET A 11 0.80 7.33 23.09
C MET A 11 0.05 6.01 23.04
N ILE A 12 -0.09 5.32 24.16
CA ILE A 12 -0.84 4.06 24.25
C ILE A 12 -2.33 4.29 23.93
N LEU A 13 -2.93 5.37 24.42
CA LEU A 13 -4.31 5.72 24.11
C LEU A 13 -4.50 5.97 22.61
N ASN A 14 -3.58 6.68 21.96
CA ASN A 14 -3.64 6.93 20.53
C ASN A 14 -3.54 5.63 19.70
N GLN A 15 -2.63 4.73 20.07
CA GLN A 15 -2.48 3.41 19.44
C GLN A 15 -3.77 2.59 19.53
N LEU A 16 -4.32 2.46 20.74
CA LEU A 16 -5.54 1.67 20.99
C LEU A 16 -6.77 2.29 20.32
N GLU A 17 -6.86 3.62 20.34
CA GLU A 17 -7.97 4.33 19.70
C GLU A 17 -7.89 4.21 18.18
N ALA A 18 -6.73 4.36 17.57
CA ALA A 18 -6.52 4.18 16.14
C ALA A 18 -6.93 2.75 15.70
N LYS A 19 -6.46 1.73 16.44
CA LYS A 19 -6.87 0.35 16.20
C LYS A 19 -8.38 0.16 16.29
N ARG A 20 -9.02 0.72 17.32
CA ARG A 20 -10.46 0.62 17.53
C ARG A 20 -11.24 1.26 16.39
N ARG A 21 -10.82 2.41 15.89
CA ARG A 21 -11.45 3.09 14.74
C ARG A 21 -11.35 2.27 13.48
N ILE A 22 -10.18 1.74 13.13
CA ILE A 22 -10.01 0.84 11.99
C ILE A 22 -10.92 -0.38 12.12
N ILE A 23 -10.97 -1.03 13.28
CA ILE A 23 -11.87 -2.18 13.50
C ILE A 23 -13.34 -1.79 13.30
N LYS A 24 -13.74 -0.64 13.79
CA LYS A 24 -15.12 -0.14 13.60
C LYS A 24 -15.41 0.04 12.11
N TYR A 25 -14.53 0.73 11.39
CA TYR A 25 -14.63 0.95 9.95
C TYR A 25 -14.75 -0.38 9.19
N LEU A 26 -13.86 -1.35 9.46
CA LEU A 26 -13.89 -2.66 8.80
C LEU A 26 -15.23 -3.40 9.02
N LYS A 27 -15.79 -3.32 10.23
CA LYS A 27 -17.11 -3.90 10.55
C LYS A 27 -18.23 -3.22 9.80
N GLU A 28 -18.22 -1.89 9.74
CA GLU A 28 -19.26 -1.09 9.05
C GLU A 28 -19.27 -1.35 7.54
N HIS A 29 -18.08 -1.65 6.96
CA HIS A 29 -17.95 -1.94 5.52
C HIS A 29 -17.92 -3.44 5.20
N ASN A 30 -18.13 -4.32 6.21
CA ASN A 30 -18.12 -5.78 6.04
C ASN A 30 -16.79 -6.31 5.46
N ILE A 31 -15.66 -5.69 5.79
CA ILE A 31 -14.33 -6.14 5.39
C ILE A 31 -13.84 -7.18 6.41
N PRO A 32 -13.60 -8.43 5.99
CA PRO A 32 -13.08 -9.47 6.89
C PRO A 32 -11.66 -9.15 7.34
N TYR A 33 -11.41 -9.34 8.64
CA TYR A 33 -10.08 -9.11 9.22
C TYR A 33 -9.77 -10.10 10.32
N MET A 34 -8.50 -10.22 10.65
CA MET A 34 -7.98 -10.95 11.82
C MET A 34 -7.14 -10.00 12.66
N GLU A 35 -7.22 -10.16 13.97
CA GLU A 35 -6.38 -9.44 14.93
C GLU A 35 -5.20 -10.30 15.34
N GLY A 36 -4.03 -9.70 15.51
CA GLY A 36 -2.80 -10.37 15.90
C GLY A 36 -1.80 -9.42 16.55
N LEU A 37 -0.59 -9.91 16.69
CA LEU A 37 0.58 -9.18 17.16
C LEU A 37 1.76 -9.45 16.22
N CYS A 38 2.54 -8.43 15.95
CA CYS A 38 3.84 -8.55 15.30
C CYS A 38 4.90 -8.03 16.29
N GLY A 39 5.62 -8.94 16.96
CA GLY A 39 6.35 -8.61 18.18
C GLY A 39 5.39 -8.05 19.23
N ASP A 40 5.64 -6.85 19.71
CA ASP A 40 4.78 -6.15 20.68
C ASP A 40 3.74 -5.22 20.02
N ALA A 41 3.79 -5.05 18.71
CA ALA A 41 2.87 -4.17 18.00
C ALA A 41 1.54 -4.89 17.69
N PRO A 42 0.38 -4.33 18.10
CA PRO A 42 -0.91 -4.82 17.64
C PRO A 42 -1.01 -4.77 16.11
N GLN A 43 -1.63 -5.80 15.55
CA GLN A 43 -1.77 -5.96 14.10
C GLN A 43 -3.21 -6.27 13.72
N ILE A 44 -3.63 -5.80 12.56
CA ILE A 44 -4.84 -6.23 11.87
C ILE A 44 -4.42 -6.72 10.49
N THR A 45 -4.86 -7.92 10.11
CA THR A 45 -4.60 -8.48 8.78
C THR A 45 -5.91 -8.65 8.03
N MET A 46 -5.93 -8.22 6.78
CA MET A 46 -7.04 -8.32 5.84
C MET A 46 -6.61 -9.13 4.61
N LEU A 47 -7.55 -9.88 4.04
CA LEU A 47 -7.33 -10.66 2.82
C LEU A 47 -8.32 -10.20 1.75
N TYR A 48 -7.81 -9.61 0.68
CA TYR A 48 -8.59 -9.14 -0.46
C TYR A 48 -8.64 -10.21 -1.53
N LYS A 49 -9.85 -10.71 -1.84
CA LYS A 49 -10.11 -11.70 -2.88
C LYS A 49 -10.70 -11.03 -4.11
N GLY A 50 -10.48 -11.63 -5.29
CA GLY A 50 -10.99 -11.07 -6.54
C GLY A 50 -10.11 -9.95 -7.12
N CYS A 51 -8.86 -9.86 -6.69
CA CYS A 51 -7.86 -8.95 -7.25
C CYS A 51 -7.37 -9.51 -8.60
N GLU A 52 -8.14 -9.27 -9.65
CA GLU A 52 -8.02 -9.95 -10.96
C GLU A 52 -6.62 -9.84 -11.60
N ASN A 53 -5.86 -8.80 -11.26
CA ASN A 53 -4.53 -8.55 -11.80
C ASN A 53 -3.40 -9.19 -10.99
N CYS A 54 -3.72 -9.73 -9.81
CA CYS A 54 -2.74 -10.28 -8.89
C CYS A 54 -2.56 -11.79 -9.06
N PRO A 55 -1.40 -12.35 -8.71
CA PRO A 55 -1.25 -13.80 -8.56
C PRO A 55 -2.32 -14.37 -7.62
N ASP A 56 -2.92 -15.49 -8.01
CA ASP A 56 -4.03 -16.15 -7.30
C ASP A 56 -5.25 -15.26 -7.02
N LYS A 57 -5.30 -14.06 -7.61
CA LYS A 57 -6.36 -13.06 -7.41
C LYS A 57 -6.53 -12.64 -5.95
N VAL A 58 -5.42 -12.60 -5.21
CA VAL A 58 -5.41 -12.31 -3.77
C VAL A 58 -4.31 -11.30 -3.44
N LEU A 59 -4.66 -10.35 -2.58
CA LEU A 59 -3.72 -9.48 -1.87
C LEU A 59 -3.90 -9.65 -0.36
N GLU A 60 -2.81 -9.56 0.36
CA GLU A 60 -2.81 -9.48 1.80
C GLU A 60 -2.43 -8.08 2.25
N SER A 61 -3.09 -7.56 3.27
CA SER A 61 -2.77 -6.27 3.86
C SER A 61 -2.68 -6.41 5.37
N SER A 62 -1.64 -5.83 5.96
CA SER A 62 -1.45 -5.78 7.40
C SER A 62 -1.27 -4.34 7.86
N ILE A 63 -2.02 -3.96 8.90
CA ILE A 63 -1.87 -2.67 9.58
C ILE A 63 -1.24 -2.94 10.94
N TYR A 64 -0.07 -2.37 11.16
CA TYR A 64 0.68 -2.43 12.42
C TYR A 64 0.47 -1.12 13.18
N PHE A 65 0.16 -1.22 14.46
CA PHE A 65 -0.07 -0.06 15.30
C PHE A 65 1.13 0.13 16.24
N PHE A 66 1.96 1.11 15.94
CA PHE A 66 3.08 1.52 16.79
C PHE A 66 2.65 2.57 17.80
N SER A 67 3.57 3.08 18.60
CA SER A 67 3.28 4.06 19.65
C SER A 67 2.73 5.39 19.11
N ASP A 68 3.18 5.85 17.97
CA ASP A 68 2.93 7.18 17.39
C ASP A 68 2.34 7.17 15.97
N CYS A 69 2.33 6.02 15.34
CA CYS A 69 1.87 5.87 13.96
C CYS A 69 1.29 4.48 13.69
N ALA A 70 0.52 4.38 12.61
CA ALA A 70 0.15 3.11 12.00
C ALA A 70 0.94 2.92 10.70
N GLU A 71 1.44 1.72 10.46
CA GLU A 71 2.02 1.32 9.18
C GLU A 71 1.11 0.30 8.50
N CYS A 72 0.71 0.59 7.28
CA CYS A 72 -0.02 -0.37 6.45
C CYS A 72 0.91 -0.92 5.38
N ARG A 73 0.93 -2.24 5.23
CA ARG A 73 1.65 -2.97 4.19
C ARG A 73 0.68 -3.82 3.40
N VAL A 74 0.69 -3.66 2.09
CA VAL A 74 -0.05 -4.52 1.16
C VAL A 74 0.96 -5.28 0.32
N TYR A 75 0.76 -6.58 0.17
CA TYR A 75 1.70 -7.45 -0.53
C TYR A 75 0.99 -8.61 -1.23
N TYR A 76 1.69 -9.19 -2.19
CA TYR A 76 1.21 -10.38 -2.87
C TYR A 76 1.38 -11.60 -1.97
N ASN A 77 0.61 -12.64 -2.26
CA ASN A 77 0.75 -13.92 -1.57
C ASN A 77 2.08 -14.64 -1.90
N ALA A 78 2.27 -15.84 -1.34
CA ALA A 78 3.47 -16.64 -1.53
C ALA A 78 3.82 -16.91 -3.00
N ASN A 79 2.82 -17.04 -3.89
CA ASN A 79 3.08 -17.25 -5.32
C ASN A 79 3.64 -15.98 -5.98
N GLY A 80 3.23 -14.79 -5.54
CA GLY A 80 3.85 -13.54 -5.97
C GLY A 80 5.34 -13.47 -5.64
N ALA A 81 5.72 -13.84 -4.42
CA ALA A 81 7.11 -13.92 -3.97
C ALA A 81 7.92 -14.97 -4.75
N GLU A 82 7.30 -16.14 -5.05
CA GLU A 82 7.95 -17.17 -5.85
C GLU A 82 8.30 -16.68 -7.26
N TRP A 83 7.41 -15.92 -7.90
CA TRP A 83 7.67 -15.34 -9.21
C TRP A 83 8.85 -14.38 -9.19
N VAL A 84 9.00 -13.60 -8.12
CA VAL A 84 10.18 -12.73 -7.92
C VAL A 84 11.46 -13.57 -7.78
N ARG A 85 11.38 -14.64 -6.99
CA ARG A 85 12.52 -15.52 -6.68
C ARG A 85 13.09 -16.18 -7.93
N ILE A 86 12.23 -16.67 -8.81
CA ILE A 86 12.65 -17.39 -10.03
C ILE A 86 12.97 -16.46 -11.21
N SER A 87 12.61 -15.18 -11.16
CA SER A 87 12.78 -14.25 -12.27
C SER A 87 14.23 -13.85 -12.49
N ASN A 88 14.65 -13.82 -13.76
CA ASN A 88 15.91 -13.25 -14.19
C ASN A 88 15.85 -11.72 -14.38
N CYS A 89 14.63 -11.13 -14.37
CA CYS A 89 14.39 -9.70 -14.57
C CYS A 89 14.28 -8.93 -13.26
N ARG A 90 14.71 -9.51 -12.14
CA ARG A 90 14.60 -8.91 -10.81
C ARG A 90 15.27 -7.54 -10.71
N ASN A 91 16.40 -7.35 -11.35
CA ASN A 91 17.11 -6.05 -11.35
C ASN A 91 16.30 -4.95 -12.05
N ASP A 92 15.50 -5.30 -13.04
CA ASP A 92 14.66 -4.35 -13.75
C ASP A 92 13.50 -3.82 -12.89
N LEU A 93 13.08 -4.60 -11.88
CA LEU A 93 12.07 -4.15 -10.89
C LEU A 93 12.55 -2.93 -10.11
N PHE A 94 13.82 -2.87 -9.71
CA PHE A 94 14.32 -1.71 -8.95
C PHE A 94 14.20 -0.42 -9.76
N ARG A 95 14.45 -0.49 -11.06
CA ARG A 95 14.27 0.65 -11.95
C ARG A 95 12.79 1.03 -12.07
N LEU A 96 11.91 0.03 -12.21
CA LEU A 96 10.46 0.25 -12.24
C LEU A 96 9.94 0.83 -10.91
N PHE A 97 10.37 0.29 -9.77
CA PHE A 97 9.96 0.77 -8.45
C PHE A 97 10.44 2.20 -8.18
N ASN A 98 11.66 2.52 -8.60
CA ASN A 98 12.16 3.89 -8.51
C ASN A 98 11.28 4.86 -9.29
N TYR A 99 10.86 4.49 -10.52
CA TYR A 99 9.93 5.28 -11.31
C TYR A 99 8.58 5.42 -10.62
N ILE A 100 8.00 4.32 -10.14
CA ILE A 100 6.71 4.31 -9.45
C ILE A 100 6.77 5.23 -8.21
N ASN A 101 7.78 5.07 -7.37
CA ASN A 101 7.94 5.87 -6.15
C ASN A 101 8.14 7.37 -6.42
N ALA A 102 8.69 7.73 -7.59
CA ALA A 102 8.87 9.13 -7.99
C ALA A 102 7.61 9.74 -8.60
N MET A 103 6.76 8.96 -9.27
CA MET A 103 5.69 9.45 -10.13
C MET A 103 4.29 9.12 -9.63
N ILE A 104 4.11 8.03 -8.88
CA ILE A 104 2.81 7.66 -8.33
C ILE A 104 2.62 8.35 -6.98
N TRP A 105 1.75 9.33 -6.99
CA TRP A 105 1.22 9.94 -5.79
C TRP A 105 -0.05 9.18 -5.38
N PRO A 106 -0.28 8.93 -4.11
CA PRO A 106 -1.52 8.31 -3.69
C PRO A 106 -2.68 9.22 -4.06
N CYS A 107 -3.67 8.61 -4.62
CA CYS A 107 -4.75 9.29 -5.28
C CYS A 107 -6.06 8.78 -4.69
N GLY A 108 -6.91 9.68 -4.21
CA GLY A 108 -8.29 9.37 -3.90
C GLY A 108 -9.18 9.56 -5.13
N ALA A 109 -10.25 8.80 -5.27
CA ALA A 109 -11.28 9.08 -6.23
C ALA A 109 -11.87 10.48 -5.92
N ASP A 110 -11.88 11.41 -6.89
CA ASP A 110 -12.72 12.57 -6.72
C ASP A 110 -14.18 12.08 -6.79
N GLY A 111 -15.04 12.56 -5.89
CA GLY A 111 -16.42 12.12 -5.77
C GLY A 111 -17.32 12.39 -6.99
N VAL A 112 -16.76 12.60 -8.18
CA VAL A 112 -17.44 12.96 -9.43
C VAL A 112 -17.38 11.83 -10.47
N GLY A 113 -16.85 10.66 -10.13
CA GLY A 113 -16.81 9.51 -11.03
C GLY A 113 -15.77 9.60 -12.15
N ASN A 114 -14.95 10.62 -12.15
CA ASN A 114 -13.74 10.66 -12.95
C ASN A 114 -12.64 9.99 -12.12
N ASN A 115 -12.10 8.89 -12.60
CA ASN A 115 -10.94 8.19 -12.03
C ASN A 115 -9.65 9.04 -12.13
N LEU A 116 -9.77 10.33 -11.91
CA LEU A 116 -8.67 11.25 -11.81
C LEU A 116 -8.14 11.14 -10.39
N TYR A 117 -7.18 10.27 -10.25
CA TYR A 117 -6.32 10.21 -9.11
C TYR A 117 -5.75 11.61 -8.84
N LYS A 118 -6.30 12.31 -7.85
CA LYS A 118 -5.69 13.55 -7.36
C LYS A 118 -4.59 13.19 -6.39
N PRO A 119 -3.39 13.77 -6.52
CA PRO A 119 -2.34 13.57 -5.54
C PRO A 119 -2.85 13.94 -4.15
N GLN A 120 -2.99 12.97 -3.29
CA GLN A 120 -3.20 13.24 -1.88
C GLN A 120 -1.82 13.38 -1.25
N HIS A 121 -1.38 14.61 -1.04
CA HIS A 121 -0.06 14.93 -0.47
C HIS A 121 0.18 14.38 0.94
N LEU A 122 -0.81 13.74 1.50
CA LEU A 122 -0.85 13.30 2.88
C LEU A 122 -0.36 11.87 3.06
N TYR A 123 -0.40 11.06 2.01
CA TYR A 123 0.02 9.67 2.02
C TYR A 123 1.07 9.47 0.93
N THR A 124 2.22 8.96 1.30
CA THR A 124 3.31 8.67 0.37
C THR A 124 3.64 7.18 0.44
N PRO A 125 2.87 6.33 -0.28
CA PRO A 125 3.16 4.91 -0.31
C PRO A 125 4.51 4.69 -0.99
N ARG A 126 5.20 3.65 -0.55
CA ARG A 126 6.49 3.22 -1.07
C ARG A 126 6.36 1.79 -1.55
N LEU A 127 6.73 1.56 -2.80
CA LEU A 127 6.82 0.22 -3.35
C LEU A 127 8.27 -0.25 -3.26
N TYR A 128 8.47 -1.40 -2.64
CA TYR A 128 9.78 -2.02 -2.50
C TYR A 128 9.70 -3.54 -2.52
N MET A 129 10.82 -4.19 -2.64
CA MET A 129 10.98 -5.63 -2.50
C MET A 129 11.81 -5.89 -1.26
N THR A 130 11.40 -6.87 -0.44
CA THR A 130 12.21 -7.30 0.69
C THR A 130 13.46 -8.01 0.19
N GLU A 131 14.60 -7.80 0.86
CA GLU A 131 15.88 -8.45 0.53
C GLU A 131 16.14 -9.71 1.38
N ASP A 132 15.17 -10.06 2.22
CA ASP A 132 15.18 -11.32 2.93
C ASP A 132 14.84 -12.50 1.99
N ASP A 133 14.84 -13.71 2.50
CA ASP A 133 14.52 -14.91 1.71
C ASP A 133 13.05 -14.94 1.22
N CYS A 134 12.20 -13.99 1.65
CA CYS A 134 10.80 -13.91 1.25
C CYS A 134 10.63 -13.31 -0.14
N PHE A 135 11.42 -12.29 -0.50
CA PHE A 135 11.30 -11.55 -1.78
C PHE A 135 9.90 -10.96 -2.02
N ASP A 136 9.26 -10.49 -0.95
CA ASP A 136 7.93 -9.89 -1.06
C ASP A 136 7.98 -8.53 -1.75
N ILE A 137 7.09 -8.30 -2.70
CA ILE A 137 6.82 -6.96 -3.22
C ILE A 137 5.77 -6.33 -2.31
N VAL A 138 6.13 -5.21 -1.70
CA VAL A 138 5.34 -4.54 -0.67
C VAL A 138 5.05 -3.11 -1.07
N LEU A 139 3.79 -2.73 -1.02
CA LEU A 139 3.35 -1.34 -1.05
C LEU A 139 3.01 -0.92 0.37
N ALA A 140 3.80 -0.03 0.96
CA ALA A 140 3.67 0.38 2.35
C ALA A 140 3.45 1.89 2.50
N THR A 141 2.71 2.26 3.54
CA THR A 141 2.57 3.65 3.96
C THR A 141 2.56 3.76 5.48
N VAL A 142 3.01 4.89 5.99
CA VAL A 142 2.98 5.21 7.42
C VAL A 142 2.08 6.43 7.63
N VAL A 143 1.19 6.34 8.61
CA VAL A 143 0.28 7.42 8.98
C VAL A 143 0.48 7.74 10.45
N ASN A 144 0.85 8.99 10.73
CA ASN A 144 0.92 9.51 12.09
C ASN A 144 -0.48 9.65 12.69
N TYR A 145 -0.66 9.39 13.98
CA TYR A 145 -1.97 9.46 14.64
C TYR A 145 -2.55 10.87 14.69
N ASP A 146 -1.73 11.91 14.80
CA ASP A 146 -2.21 13.28 14.73
C ASP A 146 -2.89 13.56 13.40
N PHE A 147 -2.28 13.07 12.33
CA PHE A 147 -2.85 13.17 10.99
C PHE A 147 -4.13 12.34 10.85
N TYR A 148 -4.12 11.09 11.32
CA TYR A 148 -5.30 10.23 11.34
C TYR A 148 -6.47 10.90 12.08
N ASN A 149 -6.21 11.62 13.17
CA ASN A 149 -7.23 12.34 13.92
C ASN A 149 -7.87 13.50 13.13
N VAL A 150 -7.13 14.12 12.21
CA VAL A 150 -7.63 15.21 11.37
C VAL A 150 -8.51 14.70 10.22
N ALA A 151 -8.17 13.57 9.63
CA ALA A 151 -8.84 13.01 8.46
C ALA A 151 -9.09 11.49 8.63
N PRO A 152 -9.94 11.09 9.58
CA PRO A 152 -10.11 9.68 9.93
C PRO A 152 -10.70 8.84 8.79
N LEU A 153 -11.79 9.28 8.16
CA LEU A 153 -12.44 8.52 7.08
C LEU A 153 -11.53 8.38 5.86
N GLU A 154 -10.86 9.47 5.47
CA GLU A 154 -9.92 9.43 4.34
C GLU A 154 -8.75 8.49 4.62
N THR A 155 -8.27 8.44 5.86
CA THR A 155 -7.21 7.51 6.28
C THR A 155 -7.69 6.07 6.23
N GLU A 156 -8.88 5.79 6.75
CA GLU A 156 -9.50 4.47 6.75
C GLU A 156 -9.73 3.97 5.33
N ASP A 157 -10.32 4.78 4.45
CA ASP A 157 -10.50 4.47 3.03
C ASP A 157 -9.17 4.22 2.33
N PHE A 158 -8.18 5.09 2.60
CA PHE A 158 -6.88 4.95 1.98
C PHE A 158 -6.18 3.65 2.35
N LEU A 159 -6.13 3.31 3.64
CA LEU A 159 -5.43 2.11 4.13
C LEU A 159 -6.14 0.81 3.74
N THR A 160 -7.47 0.82 3.62
CA THR A 160 -8.26 -0.40 3.45
C THR A 160 -8.81 -0.62 2.05
N ALA A 161 -8.86 0.42 1.20
CA ALA A 161 -9.36 0.34 -0.16
C ALA A 161 -8.35 0.84 -1.18
N CYS A 162 -7.93 2.11 -1.10
CA CYS A 162 -7.10 2.72 -2.15
C CYS A 162 -5.71 2.07 -2.27
N LEU A 163 -5.07 1.72 -1.16
CA LEU A 163 -3.74 1.12 -1.18
C LEU A 163 -3.75 -0.30 -1.79
N PRO A 164 -4.66 -1.22 -1.42
CA PRO A 164 -4.81 -2.50 -2.10
C PRO A 164 -5.18 -2.38 -3.58
N GLU A 165 -6.07 -1.46 -3.94
CA GLU A 165 -6.45 -1.22 -5.33
C GLU A 165 -5.27 -0.72 -6.16
N LEU A 166 -4.46 0.18 -5.61
CA LEU A 166 -3.24 0.66 -6.28
C LEU A 166 -2.28 -0.50 -6.57
N LEU A 167 -2.01 -1.38 -5.60
CA LEU A 167 -1.14 -2.54 -5.83
C LEU A 167 -1.74 -3.52 -6.84
N ASN A 168 -3.06 -3.76 -6.81
CA ASN A 168 -3.75 -4.56 -7.81
C ASN A 168 -3.55 -3.98 -9.22
N ASN A 169 -3.68 -2.67 -9.40
CA ASN A 169 -3.50 -2.02 -10.70
C ASN A 169 -2.04 -2.06 -11.19
N LEU A 170 -1.07 -1.97 -10.26
CA LEU A 170 0.36 -2.09 -10.56
C LEU A 170 0.80 -3.52 -10.90
N SER A 171 -0.03 -4.53 -10.60
CA SER A 171 0.34 -5.94 -10.75
C SER A 171 0.64 -6.32 -12.19
N ILE A 172 -0.16 -5.86 -13.16
CA ILE A 172 0.04 -6.19 -14.58
C ILE A 172 1.44 -5.80 -15.07
N PRO A 173 1.87 -4.54 -15.01
CA PRO A 173 3.21 -4.18 -15.48
C PRO A 173 4.33 -4.83 -14.67
N ILE A 174 4.15 -5.04 -13.35
CA ILE A 174 5.13 -5.70 -12.50
C ILE A 174 5.34 -7.16 -12.94
N PHE A 175 4.27 -7.94 -13.06
CA PHE A 175 4.39 -9.37 -13.38
C PHE A 175 4.72 -9.63 -14.84
N LEU A 176 4.27 -8.80 -15.78
CA LEU A 176 4.72 -8.90 -17.18
C LEU A 176 6.22 -8.63 -17.30
N LEU A 177 6.75 -7.69 -16.54
CA LEU A 177 8.20 -7.43 -16.48
C LEU A 177 8.95 -8.61 -15.86
N LEU A 178 8.50 -9.15 -14.73
CA LEU A 178 9.09 -10.31 -14.07
C LEU A 178 9.14 -11.54 -14.98
N LEU A 179 8.12 -11.73 -15.81
CA LEU A 179 8.04 -12.80 -16.79
C LEU A 179 8.91 -12.56 -18.05
N GLY A 180 9.59 -11.43 -18.14
CA GLY A 180 10.35 -11.04 -19.33
C GLY A 180 9.48 -10.83 -20.58
N LYS A 181 8.17 -10.57 -20.41
CA LYS A 181 7.24 -10.34 -21.51
C LYS A 181 7.28 -8.90 -22.02
N ILE A 182 7.71 -7.96 -21.21
CA ILE A 182 7.87 -6.55 -21.55
C ILE A 182 9.18 -6.01 -20.99
N THR A 183 9.66 -4.90 -21.57
CA THR A 183 10.79 -4.14 -21.03
C THR A 183 10.34 -3.17 -19.94
N VAL A 184 11.29 -2.58 -19.19
CA VAL A 184 11.01 -1.55 -18.18
C VAL A 184 10.31 -0.34 -18.80
N GLU A 185 10.76 0.10 -20.00
CA GLU A 185 10.16 1.23 -20.72
C GLU A 185 8.69 0.95 -21.07
N ARG A 186 8.38 -0.27 -21.49
CA ARG A 186 6.99 -0.66 -21.78
C ARG A 186 6.16 -0.74 -20.51
N ALA A 187 6.72 -1.25 -19.40
CA ALA A 187 6.04 -1.26 -18.09
C ALA A 187 5.72 0.17 -17.62
N ILE A 188 6.68 1.10 -17.74
CA ILE A 188 6.48 2.52 -17.45
C ILE A 188 5.37 3.12 -18.33
N SER A 189 5.39 2.85 -19.63
CA SER A 189 4.35 3.33 -20.56
C SER A 189 2.95 2.85 -20.18
N ILE A 190 2.80 1.59 -19.73
CA ILE A 190 1.52 1.06 -19.24
C ILE A 190 1.07 1.82 -18.00
N ILE A 191 1.97 2.07 -17.05
CA ILE A 191 1.66 2.83 -15.84
C ILE A 191 1.18 4.24 -16.20
N GLU A 192 1.88 4.92 -17.11
CA GLU A 192 1.53 6.29 -17.53
C GLU A 192 0.16 6.35 -18.22
N THR A 193 -0.15 5.38 -19.05
CA THR A 193 -1.38 5.41 -19.86
C THR A 193 -2.60 4.83 -19.15
N GLU A 194 -2.41 3.76 -18.38
CA GLU A 194 -3.53 3.00 -17.81
C GLU A 194 -3.79 3.33 -16.33
N ILE A 195 -2.74 3.76 -15.60
CA ILE A 195 -2.86 4.03 -14.16
C ILE A 195 -2.86 5.54 -13.89
N LEU A 196 -1.97 6.30 -14.52
CA LEU A 196 -1.84 7.74 -14.30
C LEU A 196 -2.70 8.58 -15.27
N ASP A 197 -3.34 7.94 -16.25
CA ASP A 197 -4.16 8.58 -17.29
C ASP A 197 -3.50 9.81 -17.93
N LYS A 198 -2.20 9.71 -18.21
CA LYS A 198 -1.43 10.78 -18.88
C LYS A 198 -1.73 10.85 -20.39
N ARG A 199 -2.83 10.25 -20.86
CA ARG A 199 -3.28 10.35 -22.24
C ARG A 199 -3.66 11.81 -22.54
N GLY A 200 -2.78 12.54 -23.16
CA GLY A 200 -3.06 13.91 -23.60
C GLY A 200 -2.17 15.01 -23.02
N THR A 201 -1.25 14.70 -22.13
CA THR A 201 -0.20 15.64 -21.76
C THR A 201 0.93 15.52 -22.78
N ILE A 202 0.70 16.04 -23.98
CA ILE A 202 1.80 16.40 -24.90
C ILE A 202 2.36 17.70 -24.35
N LEU A 203 3.56 17.65 -23.79
CA LEU A 203 4.38 18.83 -23.55
C LEU A 203 4.86 19.38 -24.86
#